data_72a20a15e65fde5eca91571c4cf833f4
#
_entry.id   72a20a15e65fde5eca91571c4cf833f4
#
_cell.length_a   1.000
_cell.length_b   1.000
_cell.length_c   1.000
_cell.angle_alpha   90.00
_cell.angle_beta   90.00
_cell.angle_gamma   90.00
#
_symmetry.space_group_name_H-M   'P 1'
#
loop_
_entity.id
_entity.type
_entity.pdbx_description
1 polymer ?
#
loop_
_entity_poly.entity_id
_entity_poly.type
_entity_poly.pdbx_seq_one_letter_code
_entity_poly.pdbx_strand_id
1 'polypeptide(L)'
;MSGKENIRMQKSLFGTSGIRGDAQTLFTPQFCFDIGRTFIEFLRRHNLTDSIGVGMDPRESSPTIKSDLFKGLYVEGVELFDEGTAPIPAINWLIKNTSVKAGIMITGSHIAPQLNGVKFYAHDEEISFEDQTEIEE
;
A
#
# COMPACT_ATOMS: atom_id res chain seq x y z
N MET A 1 10.44 11.99 -13.40
CA MET A 1 9.84 10.67 -13.61
C MET A 1 8.48 10.62 -12.92
N SER A 2 7.48 10.10 -13.59
CA SER A 2 6.13 10.01 -13.02
C SER A 2 6.01 8.82 -12.07
N GLY A 3 4.99 8.84 -11.19
CA GLY A 3 4.69 7.72 -10.33
C GLY A 3 4.37 6.45 -11.11
N LYS A 4 3.73 6.58 -12.28
CA LYS A 4 3.44 5.43 -13.13
C LYS A 4 4.71 4.71 -13.59
N GLU A 5 5.73 5.48 -13.99
CA GLU A 5 7.00 4.89 -14.43
C GLU A 5 7.69 4.16 -13.28
N ASN A 6 7.65 4.75 -12.07
CA ASN A 6 8.21 4.11 -10.89
C ASN A 6 7.50 2.81 -10.57
N ILE A 7 6.17 2.78 -10.66
CA ILE A 7 5.38 1.56 -10.39
C ILE A 7 5.74 0.47 -11.40
N ARG A 8 5.86 0.81 -12.69
CA ARG A 8 6.26 -0.17 -13.71
C ARG A 8 7.61 -0.79 -13.43
N MET A 9 8.57 0.04 -13.05
CA MET A 9 9.90 -0.43 -12.73
C MET A 9 9.86 -1.41 -11.56
N GLN A 10 9.04 -1.13 -10.55
CA GLN A 10 8.92 -2.01 -9.40
C GLN A 10 8.30 -3.36 -9.77
N LYS A 11 7.31 -3.40 -10.64
CA LYS A 11 6.74 -4.67 -11.08
C LYS A 11 7.79 -5.57 -11.70
N SER A 12 8.68 -5.00 -12.50
CA SER A 12 9.72 -5.80 -13.16
C SER A 12 10.76 -6.32 -12.18
N LEU A 13 10.91 -5.69 -11.01
CA LEU A 13 11.94 -6.06 -10.04
C LEU A 13 11.46 -7.01 -8.95
N PHE A 14 10.21 -6.92 -8.52
CA PHE A 14 9.84 -7.48 -7.23
C PHE A 14 8.82 -8.61 -7.24
N GLY A 15 8.44 -9.11 -8.36
CA GLY A 15 7.53 -10.26 -8.40
C GLY A 15 6.06 -9.87 -8.29
N THR A 16 5.22 -10.73 -7.76
CA THR A 16 3.79 -10.64 -7.90
C THR A 16 3.03 -10.06 -6.72
N SER A 17 3.62 -9.97 -5.53
CA SER A 17 2.88 -9.50 -4.39
C SER A 17 3.52 -8.28 -3.76
N GLY A 18 2.89 -7.13 -3.97
CA GLY A 18 3.32 -5.87 -3.39
C GLY A 18 4.52 -5.25 -4.07
N ILE A 19 5.00 -4.18 -3.47
CA ILE A 19 6.16 -3.41 -3.93
C ILE A 19 7.21 -3.50 -2.84
N ARG A 20 8.42 -3.93 -3.15
CA ARG A 20 9.51 -4.05 -2.18
C ARG A 20 10.77 -3.39 -2.68
N GLY A 21 11.58 -2.89 -1.77
CA GLY A 21 12.87 -2.33 -2.12
C GLY A 21 13.54 -1.66 -0.95
N ASP A 22 14.63 -0.96 -1.25
CA ASP A 22 15.37 -0.20 -0.26
C ASP A 22 14.49 0.90 0.33
N ALA A 23 14.45 0.96 1.69
CA ALA A 23 13.56 1.86 2.38
C ALA A 23 13.87 3.34 2.10
N GLN A 24 15.12 3.67 1.83
CA GLN A 24 15.52 5.05 1.62
C GLN A 24 15.50 5.46 0.16
N THR A 25 15.92 4.57 -0.74
CA THR A 25 16.06 4.92 -2.15
C THR A 25 14.79 4.66 -2.96
N LEU A 26 14.01 3.66 -2.60
CA LEU A 26 12.75 3.36 -3.30
C LEU A 26 11.57 4.13 -2.71
N PHE A 27 11.40 4.07 -1.38
CA PHE A 27 10.24 4.66 -0.72
C PHE A 27 10.50 6.12 -0.36
N THR A 28 10.77 6.92 -1.39
CA THR A 28 10.88 8.37 -1.24
C THR A 28 9.49 8.96 -0.94
N PRO A 29 9.42 10.17 -0.36
CA PRO A 29 8.11 10.81 -0.13
C PRO A 29 7.26 10.91 -1.40
N GLN A 30 7.87 11.24 -2.53
CA GLN A 30 7.13 11.37 -3.79
C GLN A 30 6.61 10.02 -4.27
N PHE A 31 7.43 8.97 -4.20
CA PHE A 31 6.99 7.64 -4.61
C PHE A 31 5.84 7.15 -3.73
N CYS A 32 5.93 7.33 -2.42
CA CYS A 32 4.87 6.93 -1.50
C CYS A 32 3.58 7.70 -1.79
N PHE A 33 3.68 9.00 -2.04
CA PHE A 33 2.52 9.79 -2.42
C PHE A 33 1.89 9.25 -3.71
N ASP A 34 2.71 8.96 -4.71
CA ASP A 34 2.22 8.50 -6.01
C ASP A 34 1.54 7.14 -5.93
N ILE A 35 2.10 6.18 -5.19
CA ILE A 35 1.45 4.88 -5.06
C ILE A 35 0.18 4.97 -4.25
N GLY A 36 0.13 5.85 -3.24
CA GLY A 36 -1.10 6.09 -2.49
C GLY A 36 -2.21 6.63 -3.40
N ARG A 37 -1.90 7.65 -4.20
CA ARG A 37 -2.86 8.22 -5.15
C ARG A 37 -3.30 7.19 -6.19
N THR A 38 -2.35 6.40 -6.67
CA THR A 38 -2.64 5.36 -7.66
C THR A 38 -3.59 4.31 -7.09
N PHE A 39 -3.39 3.93 -5.83
CA PHE A 39 -4.29 2.99 -5.17
C PHE A 39 -5.71 3.56 -5.02
N ILE A 40 -5.83 4.84 -4.67
CA ILE A 40 -7.12 5.51 -4.59
C ILE A 40 -7.84 5.45 -5.95
N GLU A 41 -7.13 5.70 -7.04
CA GLU A 41 -7.73 5.62 -8.39
C GLU A 41 -8.22 4.20 -8.71
N PHE A 42 -7.43 3.20 -8.34
CA PHE A 42 -7.84 1.80 -8.49
C PHE A 42 -9.14 1.52 -7.71
N LEU A 43 -9.19 1.95 -6.44
CA LEU A 43 -10.35 1.72 -5.61
C LEU A 43 -11.60 2.43 -6.14
N ARG A 44 -11.44 3.63 -6.68
CA ARG A 44 -12.55 4.37 -7.28
C ARG A 44 -13.12 3.64 -8.48
N ARG A 45 -12.26 3.07 -9.33
CA ARG A 45 -12.72 2.30 -10.48
C ARG A 45 -13.51 1.06 -10.06
N HIS A 46 -13.25 0.53 -8.89
CA HIS A 46 -13.92 -0.66 -8.38
C HIS A 46 -14.98 -0.34 -7.32
N ASN A 47 -15.29 0.93 -7.09
CA ASN A 47 -16.27 1.40 -6.11
C ASN A 47 -15.95 0.96 -4.69
N LEU A 48 -14.69 1.06 -4.29
CA LEU A 48 -14.19 0.59 -2.99
C LEU A 48 -13.53 1.68 -2.14
N THR A 49 -13.90 2.97 -2.36
CA THR A 49 -13.18 4.09 -1.75
C THR A 49 -13.70 4.57 -0.40
N ASP A 50 -14.61 3.83 0.25
CA ASP A 50 -15.23 4.31 1.49
C ASP A 50 -14.24 4.32 2.66
N SER A 51 -13.40 3.30 2.76
CA SER A 51 -12.53 3.15 3.93
C SER A 51 -11.33 2.26 3.62
N ILE A 52 -10.19 2.61 4.22
CA ILE A 52 -8.94 1.88 4.02
C ILE A 52 -8.28 1.67 5.39
N GLY A 53 -7.96 0.43 5.71
CA GLY A 53 -7.18 0.12 6.91
C GLY A 53 -5.70 0.08 6.56
N VAL A 54 -4.86 0.65 7.42
CA VAL A 54 -3.42 0.71 7.18
C VAL A 54 -2.69 0.19 8.41
N GLY A 55 -1.87 -0.82 8.22
CA GLY A 55 -1.02 -1.36 9.27
C GLY A 55 0.44 -1.37 8.83
N MET A 56 1.33 -1.58 9.79
CA MET A 56 2.75 -1.66 9.51
C MET A 56 3.42 -2.68 10.43
N ASP A 57 4.55 -3.24 9.98
CA ASP A 57 5.40 -4.03 10.85
C ASP A 57 6.32 -3.10 11.67
N PRO A 58 7.04 -3.61 12.68
CA PRO A 58 7.84 -2.76 13.56
C PRO A 58 9.19 -2.31 13.00
N ARG A 59 9.38 -2.31 11.67
CA ARG A 59 10.63 -1.83 11.07
C ARG A 59 10.79 -0.34 11.29
N GLU A 60 12.03 0.10 11.43
CA GLU A 60 12.35 1.49 11.68
C GLU A 60 11.82 2.42 10.59
N SER A 61 11.83 1.98 9.34
CA SER A 61 11.37 2.78 8.20
C SER A 61 9.86 2.83 8.04
N SER A 62 9.11 1.93 8.68
CA SER A 62 7.67 1.80 8.46
C SER A 62 6.87 3.06 8.81
N PRO A 63 7.12 3.74 9.95
CA PRO A 63 6.34 4.94 10.27
C PRO A 63 6.48 6.05 9.24
N THR A 64 7.66 6.26 8.68
CA THR A 64 7.87 7.28 7.66
C THR A 64 7.13 6.93 6.37
N ILE A 65 7.24 5.67 5.95
CA ILE A 65 6.53 5.20 4.76
C ILE A 65 5.01 5.37 4.94
N LYS A 66 4.50 5.01 6.11
CA LYS A 66 3.07 5.16 6.42
C LYS A 66 2.65 6.63 6.33
N SER A 67 3.41 7.52 6.94
CA SER A 67 3.11 8.95 6.93
C SER A 67 3.07 9.50 5.50
N ASP A 68 4.04 9.10 4.67
CA ASP A 68 4.11 9.57 3.28
C ASP A 68 2.99 8.98 2.43
N LEU A 69 2.62 7.71 2.67
CA LEU A 69 1.47 7.09 2.00
C LEU A 69 0.18 7.83 2.35
N PHE A 70 -0.01 8.20 3.60
CA PHE A 70 -1.22 8.90 4.03
C PHE A 70 -1.44 10.19 3.25
N LYS A 71 -0.36 10.90 2.91
CA LYS A 71 -0.47 12.14 2.13
C LYS A 71 -1.10 11.87 0.75
N GLY A 72 -0.75 10.74 0.14
CA GLY A 72 -1.34 10.37 -1.15
C GLY A 72 -2.73 9.75 -1.03
N LEU A 73 -3.01 9.10 0.10
CA LEU A 73 -4.30 8.46 0.33
C LEU A 73 -5.38 9.43 0.79
N TYR A 74 -4.98 10.57 1.33
CA TYR A 74 -5.93 11.49 1.93
C TYR A 74 -6.74 12.21 0.85
N VAL A 75 -7.98 11.77 0.68
CA VAL A 75 -8.93 12.39 -0.24
C VAL A 75 -10.27 12.51 0.49
N GLU A 76 -11.05 13.50 0.08
CA GLU A 76 -12.37 13.73 0.66
C GLU A 76 -13.29 12.51 0.43
N GLY A 77 -13.97 12.10 1.48
CA GLY A 77 -14.90 10.99 1.42
C GLY A 77 -14.31 9.62 1.72
N VAL A 78 -13.00 9.56 1.99
CA VAL A 78 -12.34 8.31 2.34
C VAL A 78 -11.87 8.37 3.78
N GLU A 79 -12.21 7.35 4.56
CA GLU A 79 -11.76 7.22 5.94
C GLU A 79 -10.52 6.33 5.99
N LEU A 80 -9.49 6.78 6.69
CA LEU A 80 -8.26 6.02 6.90
C LEU A 80 -8.24 5.51 8.34
N PHE A 81 -8.12 4.21 8.50
CA PHE A 81 -8.04 3.56 9.80
C PHE A 81 -6.59 3.14 10.04
N ASP A 82 -5.90 3.88 10.89
CA ASP A 82 -4.51 3.60 11.22
C ASP A 82 -4.46 2.54 12.33
N GLU A 83 -4.13 1.31 11.95
CA GLU A 83 -4.05 0.19 12.88
C GLU A 83 -2.69 0.12 13.58
N GLY A 84 -1.78 1.03 13.25
CA GLY A 84 -0.46 1.07 13.87
C GLY A 84 0.38 -0.15 13.53
N THR A 85 1.16 -0.62 14.49
CA THR A 85 1.93 -1.85 14.34
C THR A 85 0.99 -3.04 14.50
N ALA A 86 0.76 -3.77 13.41
CA ALA A 86 -0.19 -4.86 13.38
C ALA A 86 0.29 -5.96 12.44
N PRO A 87 -0.08 -7.23 12.69
CA PRO A 87 0.23 -8.31 11.77
C PRO A 87 -0.72 -8.27 10.56
N ILE A 88 -0.28 -8.87 9.44
CA ILE A 88 -1.09 -8.94 8.22
C ILE A 88 -2.50 -9.50 8.49
N PRO A 89 -2.69 -10.57 9.28
CA PRO A 89 -4.03 -11.08 9.55
C PRO A 89 -4.98 -10.06 10.17
N ALA A 90 -4.47 -9.04 10.88
CA ALA A 90 -5.33 -8.01 11.46
C ALA A 90 -6.00 -7.17 10.37
N ILE A 91 -5.28 -6.86 9.29
CA ILE A 91 -5.84 -6.12 8.16
C ILE A 91 -6.89 -6.96 7.43
N ASN A 92 -6.59 -8.23 7.19
CA ASN A 92 -7.55 -9.15 6.56
C ASN A 92 -8.81 -9.31 7.42
N TRP A 93 -8.64 -9.43 8.73
CA TRP A 93 -9.77 -9.51 9.66
C TRP A 93 -10.65 -8.27 9.56
N LEU A 94 -10.01 -7.10 9.52
CA LEU A 94 -10.71 -5.82 9.44
C LEU A 94 -11.59 -5.75 8.19
N ILE A 95 -11.01 -6.10 7.03
CA ILE A 95 -11.73 -6.09 5.75
C ILE A 95 -12.89 -7.08 5.77
N LYS A 96 -12.66 -8.27 6.31
CA LYS A 96 -13.66 -9.34 6.31
C LYS A 96 -14.80 -9.10 7.28
N ASN A 97 -14.52 -8.47 8.42
CA ASN A 97 -15.47 -8.40 9.53
C ASN A 97 -16.04 -7.02 9.81
N THR A 98 -15.63 -6.02 9.05
CA THR A 98 -16.11 -4.64 9.21
C THR A 98 -16.51 -4.07 7.85
N SER A 99 -16.90 -2.80 7.84
CA SER A 99 -17.21 -2.09 6.59
C SER A 99 -15.99 -1.58 5.84
N VAL A 100 -14.79 -1.85 6.35
CA VAL A 100 -13.55 -1.45 5.66
C VAL A 100 -13.40 -2.26 4.37
N LYS A 101 -13.24 -1.57 3.25
CA LYS A 101 -13.24 -2.20 1.92
C LYS A 101 -11.87 -2.57 1.39
N ALA A 102 -10.82 -1.92 1.90
CA ALA A 102 -9.47 -2.10 1.39
C ALA A 102 -8.45 -1.99 2.50
N GLY A 103 -7.24 -2.46 2.24
CA GLY A 103 -6.17 -2.41 3.22
C GLY A 103 -4.81 -2.22 2.61
N ILE A 104 -3.91 -1.68 3.41
CA ILE A 104 -2.50 -1.55 3.06
C ILE A 104 -1.69 -2.06 4.23
N MET A 105 -0.68 -2.87 3.93
CA MET A 105 0.25 -3.35 4.94
C MET A 105 1.67 -2.96 4.54
N ILE A 106 2.33 -2.21 5.41
CA ILE A 106 3.74 -1.82 5.21
C ILE A 106 4.57 -2.88 5.91
N THR A 107 5.20 -3.74 5.13
CA THR A 107 5.93 -4.88 5.70
C THR A 107 7.05 -5.35 4.80
N GLY A 108 8.21 -5.59 5.40
CA GLY A 108 9.33 -6.22 4.73
C GLY A 108 9.28 -7.74 4.81
N SER A 109 8.30 -8.31 5.51
CA SER A 109 8.22 -9.75 5.76
C SER A 109 9.51 -10.26 6.40
N HIS A 110 10.27 -11.12 5.71
CA HIS A 110 11.51 -11.68 6.22
C HIS A 110 12.76 -11.12 5.56
N ILE A 111 12.62 -10.03 4.79
CA ILE A 111 13.76 -9.45 4.10
C ILE A 111 14.62 -8.61 5.05
N ALA A 112 15.79 -8.19 4.57
CA ALA A 112 16.76 -7.46 5.38
C ALA A 112 16.18 -6.17 5.97
N PRO A 113 16.64 -5.72 7.16
CA PRO A 113 16.05 -4.56 7.86
C PRO A 113 16.06 -3.26 7.06
N GLN A 114 17.03 -3.05 6.18
CA GLN A 114 17.10 -1.84 5.36
C GLN A 114 16.09 -1.83 4.22
N LEU A 115 15.44 -2.96 3.96
CA LEU A 115 14.41 -3.07 2.94
C LEU A 115 13.03 -2.93 3.59
N ASN A 116 12.05 -2.59 2.78
CA ASN A 116 10.67 -2.58 3.24
C ASN A 116 9.76 -2.87 2.05
N GLY A 117 8.47 -2.89 2.28
CA GLY A 117 7.52 -3.16 1.23
C GLY A 117 6.14 -2.66 1.58
N VAL A 118 5.28 -2.61 0.56
CA VAL A 118 3.89 -2.22 0.71
C VAL A 118 3.03 -3.24 -0.03
N LYS A 119 2.08 -3.81 0.68
CA LYS A 119 1.11 -4.75 0.11
C LYS A 119 -0.27 -4.12 0.12
N PHE A 120 -1.03 -4.33 -0.94
CA PHE A 120 -2.35 -3.77 -1.11
C PHE A 120 -3.40 -4.86 -1.10
N TYR A 121 -4.53 -4.59 -0.46
CA TYR A 121 -5.64 -5.54 -0.35
C TYR A 121 -6.93 -4.87 -0.76
N ALA A 122 -7.77 -5.57 -1.50
CA ALA A 122 -9.12 -5.15 -1.83
C ALA A 122 -10.03 -6.33 -1.57
N HIS A 123 -11.13 -6.09 -0.87
CA HIS A 123 -11.97 -7.14 -0.29
C HIS A 123 -11.15 -7.99 0.66
N ASP A 124 -10.77 -9.10 0.61
CA ASP A 124 -9.83 -9.81 1.47
C ASP A 124 -8.74 -10.50 0.64
N GLU A 125 -8.49 -9.97 -0.56
CA GLU A 125 -7.49 -10.52 -1.45
C GLU A 125 -6.35 -9.53 -1.64
N GLU A 126 -5.12 -10.06 -1.70
CA GLU A 126 -3.97 -9.26 -2.04
C GLU A 126 -4.01 -8.93 -3.55
N ILE A 127 -3.74 -7.67 -3.90
CA ILE A 127 -3.76 -7.23 -5.29
C ILE A 127 -2.54 -7.77 -6.02
N SER A 128 -2.79 -8.50 -7.11
CA SER A 128 -1.75 -9.10 -7.94
C SER A 128 -1.13 -8.08 -8.88
N PHE A 129 -0.13 -8.52 -9.65
CA PHE A 129 0.51 -7.67 -10.65
C PHE A 129 -0.45 -7.19 -11.73
N GLU A 130 -1.40 -8.01 -12.13
CA GLU A 130 -2.37 -7.61 -13.14
C GLU A 130 -3.22 -6.46 -12.62
N ASP A 131 -3.64 -6.57 -11.37
CA ASP A 131 -4.40 -5.50 -10.71
C ASP A 131 -3.56 -4.25 -10.54
N GLN A 132 -2.28 -4.40 -10.21
CA GLN A 132 -1.35 -3.28 -10.10
C GLN A 132 -1.11 -2.61 -11.45
N THR A 133 -1.13 -3.36 -12.53
CA THR A 133 -1.07 -2.78 -13.87
C THR A 133 -2.28 -1.89 -14.11
N GLU A 134 -3.45 -2.31 -13.69
CA GLU A 134 -4.65 -1.49 -13.74
C GLU A 134 -4.50 -0.22 -12.90
N ILE A 135 -3.86 -0.33 -11.72
CA ILE A 135 -3.58 0.84 -10.89
C ILE A 135 -2.72 1.86 -11.64
N GLU A 136 -1.74 1.40 -12.41
CA GLU A 136 -0.86 2.27 -13.19
C GLU A 136 -1.61 3.10 -14.23
N GLU A 137 -2.64 2.54 -14.79
CA GLU A 137 -3.40 3.18 -15.86
C GLU A 137 -4.45 4.15 -15.34
#